data_8c20c588343119acca7e6bf069fc65f2
#
_entry.id   8c20c588343119acca7e6bf069fc65f2
#
_cell.length_a   1.000
_cell.length_b   1.000
_cell.length_c   1.000
_cell.angle_alpha   90.00
_cell.angle_beta   90.00
_cell.angle_gamma   90.00
#
_symmetry.space_group_name_H-M   'P 1'
#
loop_
_entity.id
_entity.type
_entity.pdbx_description
1 polymer ?
#
loop_
_entity_poly.entity_id
_entity_poly.type
_entity_poly.pdbx_seq_one_letter_code
_entity_poly.pdbx_strand_id
1 'polypeptide(L)'
;MAKRKDYSIDAAPKRATISSIPTQDLLLVRMGDSKYDFSPWLLHKTTHKSANREKLVHEMCAALNRIARFATSTTVMTIFRGSLPVWFEYLDHRFDMGGTHVGSKQDIERGVLEDFAAWLLYRRTKRTPSGRHSYTGARTIYTQVKAIWLELIATGGMNHACIPDNPFPNSNRAIISRTPYTKEEMRHLIGALASDLRFIRSKEFIGEQSDVLIVYLLLLAVRTGRNPSPIFELTRNALQPHPIKPETHALLTTYKRRGNNISVQSFKLKTNEIEDSVSVTASVATLIGEVRELNEHLTHKAPEKIQNSLWLLESGSNAEKGKIICMNSVNVHKTIERFIARHKLVSDDGKAKANNPRPFQLTITRLRKTFATKIWELTGGDLVRTATALGNQPKITNTHYLDVTPEMIRNHRFVGMCLELDLRGKTNDASTIAKLANEMSVSSKEAKRILLGDYNTGVGRCTSPMSGKFSPQNGTTPCTAFLHCFRCPNQVILASDLHRLFSFYWLLIKERNFIQRNRWHKVYSWVLREIDQVIAPKFSEDVVRHVREEARLNPHPMWQNRQILAEASFSLDKFDGALNASR
;
A
#
# COMPACT_ATOMS: atom_id res chain seq x y z
N MET A 1 18.15 -24.99 5.16
CA MET A 1 16.80 -25.42 4.72
C MET A 1 15.80 -24.98 5.78
N ALA A 2 14.93 -24.01 5.51
CA ALA A 2 13.89 -23.61 6.44
C ALA A 2 12.78 -24.66 6.41
N LYS A 3 12.47 -25.27 7.57
CA LYS A 3 11.37 -26.22 7.72
C LYS A 3 10.07 -25.56 7.27
N ARG A 4 9.35 -26.17 6.32
CA ARG A 4 7.97 -25.80 5.98
C ARG A 4 7.14 -25.93 7.27
N LYS A 5 6.43 -24.89 7.64
CA LYS A 5 5.40 -24.99 8.70
C LYS A 5 4.32 -25.95 8.21
N ASP A 6 4.14 -27.00 8.95
CA ASP A 6 3.06 -27.97 8.76
C ASP A 6 1.76 -27.34 9.27
N TYR A 7 0.78 -27.22 8.40
CA TYR A 7 -0.56 -26.73 8.70
C TYR A 7 -1.58 -27.87 8.73
N SER A 8 -1.12 -29.11 9.01
CA SER A 8 -2.03 -30.24 9.14
C SER A 8 -3.01 -30.04 10.33
N ILE A 9 -4.22 -30.52 10.13
CA ILE A 9 -5.33 -30.39 11.11
C ILE A 9 -5.01 -31.11 12.44
N ASP A 10 -4.08 -32.06 12.41
CA ASP A 10 -3.67 -32.87 13.57
C ASP A 10 -2.78 -32.12 14.57
N ALA A 11 -2.30 -30.92 14.22
CA ALA A 11 -1.47 -30.08 15.09
C ALA A 11 -2.30 -29.10 15.97
N ALA A 12 -3.62 -29.21 16.00
CA ALA A 12 -4.46 -28.38 16.85
C ALA A 12 -4.28 -28.75 18.33
N PRO A 13 -4.09 -27.77 19.25
CA PRO A 13 -3.96 -28.07 20.67
C PRO A 13 -5.21 -28.78 21.20
N LYS A 14 -5.00 -29.83 22.01
CA LYS A 14 -6.09 -30.61 22.64
C LYS A 14 -7.08 -29.68 23.32
N ARG A 15 -8.36 -29.76 22.94
CA ARG A 15 -9.44 -28.91 23.45
C ARG A 15 -9.62 -29.17 24.96
N ALA A 16 -9.51 -28.12 25.75
CA ALA A 16 -9.95 -28.16 27.13
C ALA A 16 -11.48 -28.31 27.17
N THR A 17 -11.97 -29.25 27.98
CA THR A 17 -13.40 -29.47 28.23
C THR A 17 -13.95 -28.24 28.96
N ILE A 18 -14.91 -27.53 28.36
CA ILE A 18 -15.50 -26.31 28.90
C ILE A 18 -16.53 -26.75 29.95
N SER A 19 -16.30 -26.44 31.24
CA SER A 19 -17.31 -26.48 32.29
C SER A 19 -18.45 -25.51 31.98
N SER A 20 -19.68 -25.87 32.31
CA SER A 20 -20.93 -25.15 32.03
C SER A 20 -20.84 -23.64 32.28
N ILE A 21 -21.08 -22.85 31.23
CA ILE A 21 -21.18 -21.39 31.28
C ILE A 21 -22.61 -21.03 31.69
N PRO A 22 -22.84 -20.05 32.58
CA PRO A 22 -24.17 -19.57 32.91
C PRO A 22 -24.94 -19.11 31.69
N THR A 23 -26.21 -19.44 31.58
CA THR A 23 -27.09 -19.24 30.41
C THR A 23 -27.16 -17.78 29.94
N GLN A 24 -26.99 -16.81 30.83
CA GLN A 24 -27.00 -15.38 30.50
C GLN A 24 -25.75 -14.88 29.70
N ASP A 25 -24.63 -15.61 29.73
CA ASP A 25 -23.41 -15.22 29.01
C ASP A 25 -23.27 -15.87 27.63
N LEU A 26 -24.21 -16.70 27.20
CA LEU A 26 -24.14 -17.45 25.93
C LEU A 26 -24.24 -16.56 24.67
N LEU A 27 -24.76 -15.33 24.81
CA LEU A 27 -24.92 -14.37 23.72
C LEU A 27 -23.89 -13.22 23.76
N LEU A 28 -22.93 -13.28 24.69
CA LEU A 28 -21.93 -12.23 24.89
C LEU A 28 -20.53 -12.72 24.55
N VAL A 29 -19.83 -11.96 23.70
CA VAL A 29 -18.39 -12.10 23.51
C VAL A 29 -17.69 -10.96 24.24
N ARG A 30 -16.77 -11.30 25.14
CA ARG A 30 -15.99 -10.32 25.91
C ARG A 30 -14.54 -10.29 25.42
N MET A 31 -13.99 -9.10 25.22
CA MET A 31 -12.59 -8.93 24.85
C MET A 31 -12.02 -7.66 25.50
N GLY A 32 -11.30 -7.82 26.60
CA GLY A 32 -10.93 -6.71 27.49
C GLY A 32 -12.18 -6.00 28.00
N ASP A 33 -12.22 -4.68 27.86
CA ASP A 33 -13.35 -3.86 28.31
C ASP A 33 -14.53 -3.84 27.30
N SER A 34 -14.36 -4.46 26.13
CA SER A 34 -15.38 -4.49 25.07
C SER A 34 -16.32 -5.69 25.22
N LYS A 35 -17.62 -5.41 25.07
CA LYS A 35 -18.70 -6.41 25.06
C LYS A 35 -19.39 -6.39 23.72
N TYR A 36 -19.68 -7.57 23.16
CA TYR A 36 -20.32 -7.78 21.87
C TYR A 36 -21.55 -8.67 22.09
N ASP A 37 -22.74 -8.05 22.02
CA ASP A 37 -24.02 -8.68 22.30
C ASP A 37 -24.72 -9.16 21.04
N PHE A 38 -25.02 -10.46 20.94
CA PHE A 38 -25.69 -11.10 19.81
C PHE A 38 -27.23 -11.12 19.94
N SER A 39 -27.80 -10.72 21.09
CA SER A 39 -29.24 -10.76 21.31
C SER A 39 -30.09 -10.03 20.26
N PRO A 40 -29.63 -8.90 19.63
CA PRO A 40 -30.42 -8.23 18.61
C PRO A 40 -30.71 -9.07 17.35
N TRP A 41 -30.04 -10.20 17.17
CA TRP A 41 -30.20 -11.06 15.97
C TRP A 41 -30.98 -12.35 16.23
N LEU A 42 -31.55 -12.54 17.41
CA LEU A 42 -32.31 -13.74 17.75
C LEU A 42 -33.57 -13.96 16.87
N LEU A 43 -34.16 -12.87 16.41
CA LEU A 43 -35.33 -12.89 15.54
C LEU A 43 -35.03 -12.20 14.21
N HIS A 44 -35.67 -12.66 13.15
CA HIS A 44 -35.68 -11.93 11.87
C HIS A 44 -36.38 -10.57 12.03
N LYS A 45 -35.78 -9.53 11.44
CA LYS A 45 -36.36 -8.18 11.40
C LYS A 45 -37.21 -7.99 10.14
N THR A 46 -38.23 -8.82 9.96
CA THR A 46 -39.11 -8.74 8.80
C THR A 46 -40.47 -8.19 9.20
N THR A 47 -41.17 -7.53 8.28
CA THR A 47 -42.47 -6.94 8.51
C THR A 47 -43.60 -7.97 8.49
N HIS A 48 -43.38 -9.16 7.91
CA HIS A 48 -44.45 -10.10 7.62
C HIS A 48 -44.26 -11.51 8.18
N LYS A 49 -43.08 -11.87 8.64
CA LYS A 49 -42.80 -13.22 9.17
C LYS A 49 -41.79 -13.10 10.33
N SER A 50 -42.10 -13.72 11.44
CA SER A 50 -41.14 -13.92 12.51
C SER A 50 -40.66 -15.37 12.50
N ALA A 51 -39.36 -15.58 12.41
CA ALA A 51 -38.75 -16.89 12.54
C ALA A 51 -37.60 -16.83 13.54
N ASN A 52 -37.59 -17.83 14.43
CA ASN A 52 -36.59 -17.95 15.47
C ASN A 52 -35.28 -18.49 14.88
N ARG A 53 -34.18 -17.79 15.07
CA ARG A 53 -32.82 -18.23 14.70
C ARG A 53 -31.88 -18.29 15.90
N GLU A 54 -32.42 -18.53 17.07
CA GLU A 54 -31.70 -18.59 18.33
C GLU A 54 -30.51 -19.56 18.25
N LYS A 55 -30.71 -20.76 17.71
CA LYS A 55 -29.65 -21.76 17.55
C LYS A 55 -28.50 -21.24 16.70
N LEU A 56 -28.77 -20.63 15.54
CA LEU A 56 -27.75 -20.03 14.68
C LEU A 56 -26.97 -18.95 15.41
N VAL A 57 -27.67 -18.05 16.11
CA VAL A 57 -27.06 -16.91 16.82
C VAL A 57 -26.15 -17.39 17.93
N HIS A 58 -26.56 -18.39 18.72
CA HIS A 58 -25.71 -19.00 19.74
C HIS A 58 -24.47 -19.68 19.14
N GLU A 59 -24.63 -20.41 18.05
CA GLU A 59 -23.52 -21.06 17.35
C GLU A 59 -22.50 -20.03 16.79
N MET A 60 -22.99 -18.91 16.20
CA MET A 60 -22.13 -17.84 15.68
C MET A 60 -21.45 -17.05 16.82
N CYS A 61 -22.16 -16.81 17.94
CA CYS A 61 -21.56 -16.20 19.13
C CYS A 61 -20.41 -17.07 19.67
N ALA A 62 -20.64 -18.37 19.81
CA ALA A 62 -19.62 -19.33 20.23
C ALA A 62 -18.44 -19.37 19.27
N ALA A 63 -18.67 -19.27 17.95
CA ALA A 63 -17.62 -19.19 16.94
C ALA A 63 -16.78 -17.90 17.10
N LEU A 64 -17.41 -16.74 17.28
CA LEU A 64 -16.69 -15.49 17.53
C LEU A 64 -15.91 -15.51 18.84
N ASN A 65 -16.44 -16.14 19.89
CA ASN A 65 -15.73 -16.36 21.16
C ASN A 65 -14.44 -17.19 20.96
N ARG A 66 -14.48 -18.21 20.10
CA ARG A 66 -13.27 -18.99 19.76
C ARG A 66 -12.26 -18.13 19.00
N ILE A 67 -12.71 -17.36 18.01
CA ILE A 67 -11.84 -16.42 17.27
C ILE A 67 -11.21 -15.40 18.23
N ALA A 68 -11.94 -14.88 19.20
CA ALA A 68 -11.46 -13.88 20.15
C ALA A 68 -10.26 -14.35 21.01
N ARG A 69 -10.05 -15.66 21.14
CA ARG A 69 -8.92 -16.21 21.90
C ARG A 69 -7.56 -16.00 21.23
N PHE A 70 -7.52 -15.84 19.91
CA PHE A 70 -6.29 -15.72 19.15
C PHE A 70 -6.27 -14.51 18.19
N ALA A 71 -7.41 -13.86 17.97
CA ALA A 71 -7.49 -12.66 17.12
C ALA A 71 -7.25 -11.38 17.93
N THR A 72 -6.89 -10.30 17.22
CA THR A 72 -6.79 -8.97 17.82
C THR A 72 -8.18 -8.39 18.10
N SER A 73 -8.28 -7.51 19.12
CA SER A 73 -9.51 -6.78 19.44
C SER A 73 -10.11 -6.06 18.22
N THR A 74 -9.27 -5.45 17.38
CA THR A 74 -9.69 -4.81 16.13
C THR A 74 -10.34 -5.80 15.16
N THR A 75 -9.80 -7.02 15.04
CA THR A 75 -10.37 -8.06 14.18
C THR A 75 -11.77 -8.47 14.66
N VAL A 76 -11.91 -8.76 15.94
CA VAL A 76 -13.21 -9.14 16.55
C VAL A 76 -14.22 -8.01 16.39
N MET A 77 -13.84 -6.76 16.70
CA MET A 77 -14.68 -5.58 16.51
C MET A 77 -15.13 -5.42 15.05
N THR A 78 -14.24 -5.64 14.10
CA THR A 78 -14.56 -5.47 12.66
C THR A 78 -15.51 -6.57 12.19
N ILE A 79 -15.33 -7.80 12.61
CA ILE A 79 -16.27 -8.89 12.33
C ILE A 79 -17.64 -8.55 12.92
N PHE A 80 -17.70 -8.23 14.22
CA PHE A 80 -18.95 -8.01 14.92
C PHE A 80 -19.71 -6.78 14.43
N ARG A 81 -19.05 -5.59 14.39
CA ARG A 81 -19.70 -4.32 14.03
C ARG A 81 -19.76 -4.05 12.53
N GLY A 82 -18.83 -4.63 11.76
CA GLY A 82 -18.71 -4.38 10.33
C GLY A 82 -19.39 -5.39 9.44
N SER A 83 -19.34 -6.66 9.78
CA SER A 83 -19.73 -7.74 8.86
C SER A 83 -20.94 -8.55 9.32
N LEU A 84 -21.05 -8.87 10.61
CA LEU A 84 -22.21 -9.63 11.11
C LEU A 84 -23.55 -8.91 10.92
N PRO A 85 -23.68 -7.58 11.13
CA PRO A 85 -24.94 -6.89 10.84
C PRO A 85 -25.37 -7.04 9.37
N VAL A 86 -24.39 -7.04 8.46
CA VAL A 86 -24.64 -7.19 7.02
C VAL A 86 -25.06 -8.62 6.67
N TRP A 87 -24.48 -9.62 7.33
CA TRP A 87 -24.87 -11.02 7.19
C TRP A 87 -26.31 -11.25 7.67
N PHE A 88 -26.68 -10.76 8.85
CA PHE A 88 -28.04 -10.91 9.35
C PHE A 88 -29.06 -10.09 8.54
N GLU A 89 -28.72 -8.92 8.03
CA GLU A 89 -29.54 -8.15 7.10
C GLU A 89 -29.79 -8.94 5.79
N TYR A 90 -28.78 -9.64 5.28
CA TYR A 90 -28.96 -10.52 4.13
C TYR A 90 -29.92 -11.67 4.43
N LEU A 91 -29.79 -12.31 5.58
CA LEU A 91 -30.69 -13.39 5.99
C LEU A 91 -32.14 -12.91 6.14
N ASP A 92 -32.34 -11.70 6.68
CA ASP A 92 -33.65 -11.05 6.76
C ASP A 92 -34.21 -10.79 5.34
N HIS A 93 -33.42 -10.18 4.46
CA HIS A 93 -33.80 -9.92 3.07
C HIS A 93 -34.14 -11.22 2.30
N ARG A 94 -33.31 -12.24 2.42
CA ARG A 94 -33.54 -13.54 1.77
C ARG A 94 -34.85 -14.18 2.22
N PHE A 95 -35.14 -14.12 3.52
CA PHE A 95 -36.40 -14.65 4.08
C PHE A 95 -37.62 -13.86 3.59
N ASP A 96 -37.54 -12.53 3.52
CA ASP A 96 -38.61 -11.67 2.97
C ASP A 96 -38.90 -11.97 1.50
N MET A 97 -37.88 -12.33 0.72
CA MET A 97 -37.98 -12.70 -0.69
C MET A 97 -38.48 -14.16 -0.90
N GLY A 98 -38.90 -14.85 0.17
CA GLY A 98 -39.43 -16.20 0.11
C GLY A 98 -38.39 -17.32 0.14
N GLY A 99 -37.12 -17.00 0.42
CA GLY A 99 -36.06 -17.98 0.61
C GLY A 99 -36.26 -18.83 1.87
N THR A 100 -35.58 -19.98 1.94
CA THR A 100 -35.64 -20.88 3.10
C THR A 100 -35.07 -20.20 4.34
N HIS A 101 -35.70 -20.48 5.48
CA HIS A 101 -35.24 -20.00 6.77
C HIS A 101 -33.87 -20.60 7.14
N VAL A 102 -32.96 -19.76 7.67
CA VAL A 102 -31.65 -20.16 8.18
C VAL A 102 -31.67 -20.00 9.71
N GLY A 103 -32.06 -21.05 10.43
CA GLY A 103 -32.19 -21.06 11.89
C GLY A 103 -31.02 -21.73 12.60
N SER A 104 -30.19 -22.48 11.87
CA SER A 104 -29.04 -23.20 12.40
C SER A 104 -27.88 -23.25 11.39
N LYS A 105 -26.70 -23.68 11.82
CA LYS A 105 -25.54 -23.86 10.92
C LYS A 105 -25.75 -24.92 9.84
N GLN A 106 -26.65 -25.88 10.07
CA GLN A 106 -26.99 -26.93 9.10
C GLN A 106 -27.74 -26.36 7.89
N ASP A 107 -28.46 -25.25 8.07
CA ASP A 107 -29.25 -24.59 7.03
C ASP A 107 -28.39 -23.68 6.13
N ILE A 108 -27.10 -23.53 6.48
CA ILE A 108 -26.14 -22.77 5.67
C ILE A 108 -25.61 -23.67 4.55
N GLU A 109 -26.31 -23.66 3.44
CA GLU A 109 -25.94 -24.37 2.21
C GLU A 109 -25.06 -23.50 1.29
N ARG A 110 -24.43 -24.12 0.29
CA ARG A 110 -23.59 -23.44 -0.71
C ARG A 110 -24.33 -22.30 -1.42
N GLY A 111 -25.57 -22.53 -1.83
CA GLY A 111 -26.41 -21.51 -2.48
C GLY A 111 -26.62 -20.27 -1.63
N VAL A 112 -26.80 -20.43 -0.30
CA VAL A 112 -26.94 -19.30 0.62
C VAL A 112 -25.68 -18.42 0.63
N LEU A 113 -24.49 -19.02 0.53
CA LEU A 113 -23.22 -18.31 0.55
C LEU A 113 -22.87 -17.67 -0.80
N GLU A 114 -23.26 -18.30 -1.92
CA GLU A 114 -23.14 -17.74 -3.26
C GLU A 114 -24.09 -16.56 -3.45
N ASP A 115 -25.33 -16.68 -3.03
CA ASP A 115 -26.32 -15.59 -3.03
C ASP A 115 -25.88 -14.42 -2.15
N PHE A 116 -25.30 -14.68 -0.99
CA PHE A 116 -24.73 -13.62 -0.14
C PHE A 116 -23.62 -12.86 -0.85
N ALA A 117 -22.71 -13.55 -1.53
CA ALA A 117 -21.64 -12.90 -2.27
C ALA A 117 -22.19 -12.01 -3.40
N ALA A 118 -23.17 -12.50 -4.14
CA ALA A 118 -23.86 -11.75 -5.20
C ALA A 118 -24.62 -10.55 -4.62
N TRP A 119 -25.39 -10.75 -3.55
CA TRP A 119 -26.17 -9.69 -2.90
C TRP A 119 -25.29 -8.56 -2.37
N LEU A 120 -24.10 -8.84 -1.83
CA LEU A 120 -23.15 -7.83 -1.36
C LEU A 120 -22.74 -6.82 -2.45
N LEU A 121 -22.72 -7.23 -3.72
CA LEU A 121 -22.37 -6.36 -4.85
C LEU A 121 -23.50 -5.39 -5.22
N TYR A 122 -24.75 -5.78 -4.97
CA TYR A 122 -25.94 -4.97 -5.29
C TYR A 122 -26.51 -4.22 -4.09
N ARG A 123 -26.13 -4.62 -2.87
CA ARG A 123 -26.62 -3.99 -1.64
C ARG A 123 -26.33 -2.49 -1.61
N ARG A 124 -27.38 -1.70 -1.32
CA ARG A 124 -27.23 -0.26 -1.12
C ARG A 124 -26.61 0.06 0.25
N THR A 125 -25.73 1.03 0.30
CA THR A 125 -25.11 1.52 1.53
C THR A 125 -24.94 3.03 1.50
N LYS A 126 -25.23 3.69 2.62
CA LYS A 126 -25.00 5.15 2.80
C LYS A 126 -23.52 5.50 3.06
N ARG A 127 -22.66 4.47 3.24
CA ARG A 127 -21.24 4.67 3.63
C ARG A 127 -20.31 4.99 2.46
N THR A 128 -20.78 4.89 1.24
CA THR A 128 -19.97 5.15 0.04
C THR A 128 -20.66 6.17 -0.88
N PRO A 129 -19.92 7.05 -1.56
CA PRO A 129 -20.49 8.03 -2.50
C PRO A 129 -21.29 7.37 -3.64
N SER A 130 -20.90 6.15 -4.05
CA SER A 130 -21.58 5.38 -5.09
C SER A 130 -22.91 4.74 -4.60
N GLY A 131 -23.21 4.81 -3.31
CA GLY A 131 -24.37 4.11 -2.72
C GLY A 131 -24.27 2.59 -2.72
N ARG A 132 -23.13 2.00 -3.11
CA ARG A 132 -22.89 0.55 -3.13
C ARG A 132 -21.52 0.21 -2.54
N HIS A 133 -21.33 -1.03 -2.09
CA HIS A 133 -19.98 -1.48 -1.69
C HIS A 133 -19.05 -1.54 -2.91
N SER A 134 -17.79 -1.16 -2.70
CA SER A 134 -16.76 -1.50 -3.67
C SER A 134 -16.56 -3.02 -3.71
N TYR A 135 -16.07 -3.55 -4.83
CA TYR A 135 -15.78 -4.98 -4.98
C TYR A 135 -14.89 -5.53 -3.86
N THR A 136 -13.85 -4.77 -3.49
CA THR A 136 -12.96 -5.10 -2.36
C THR A 136 -13.65 -4.97 -1.01
N GLY A 137 -14.59 -4.03 -0.85
CA GLY A 137 -15.42 -3.88 0.35
C GLY A 137 -16.35 -5.07 0.55
N ALA A 138 -17.05 -5.49 -0.50
CA ALA A 138 -17.88 -6.68 -0.49
C ALA A 138 -17.09 -7.94 -0.13
N ARG A 139 -15.92 -8.15 -0.77
CA ARG A 139 -15.00 -9.24 -0.42
C ARG A 139 -14.57 -9.19 1.05
N THR A 140 -14.28 -8.01 1.59
CA THR A 140 -13.83 -7.88 2.99
C THR A 140 -14.92 -8.35 3.94
N ILE A 141 -16.17 -7.92 3.74
CA ILE A 141 -17.32 -8.37 4.53
C ILE A 141 -17.47 -9.90 4.43
N TYR A 142 -17.48 -10.43 3.21
CA TYR A 142 -17.57 -11.87 2.98
C TYR A 142 -16.47 -12.65 3.70
N THR A 143 -15.22 -12.22 3.57
CA THR A 143 -14.07 -12.88 4.20
C THR A 143 -14.14 -12.87 5.72
N GLN A 144 -14.67 -11.80 6.31
CA GLN A 144 -14.84 -11.68 7.75
C GLN A 144 -15.96 -12.60 8.26
N VAL A 145 -17.08 -12.71 7.55
CA VAL A 145 -18.13 -13.68 7.90
C VAL A 145 -17.66 -15.12 7.65
N LYS A 146 -16.90 -15.35 6.57
CA LYS A 146 -16.27 -16.65 6.30
C LYS A 146 -15.44 -17.16 7.47
N ALA A 147 -14.77 -16.29 8.22
CA ALA A 147 -14.03 -16.70 9.41
C ALA A 147 -14.96 -17.37 10.46
N ILE A 148 -16.20 -16.88 10.61
CA ILE A 148 -17.20 -17.51 11.48
C ILE A 148 -17.62 -18.86 10.91
N TRP A 149 -17.92 -18.97 9.61
CA TRP A 149 -18.33 -20.24 8.98
C TRP A 149 -17.23 -21.31 9.12
N LEU A 150 -15.97 -20.95 8.96
CA LEU A 150 -14.84 -21.87 9.16
C LEU A 150 -14.80 -22.42 10.60
N GLU A 151 -15.14 -21.58 11.61
CA GLU A 151 -15.26 -22.04 12.99
C GLU A 151 -16.49 -22.94 13.20
N LEU A 152 -17.60 -22.69 12.51
CA LEU A 152 -18.79 -23.58 12.54
C LEU A 152 -18.47 -24.94 11.91
N ILE A 153 -17.72 -24.96 10.81
CA ILE A 153 -17.22 -26.18 10.17
C ILE A 153 -16.31 -26.96 11.13
N ALA A 154 -15.34 -26.27 11.75
CA ALA A 154 -14.40 -26.88 12.68
C ALA A 154 -15.06 -27.53 13.91
N THR A 155 -16.27 -27.08 14.28
CA THR A 155 -17.05 -27.66 15.37
C THR A 155 -18.02 -28.75 14.94
N GLY A 156 -18.05 -29.10 13.66
CA GLY A 156 -18.95 -30.10 13.07
C GLY A 156 -20.36 -29.56 12.83
N GLY A 157 -21.09 -30.17 11.89
CA GLY A 157 -22.47 -29.82 11.57
C GLY A 157 -22.64 -28.81 10.41
N MET A 158 -21.55 -28.29 9.84
CA MET A 158 -21.51 -27.58 8.56
C MET A 158 -20.42 -28.23 7.71
N ASN A 159 -20.70 -28.48 6.43
CA ASN A 159 -19.74 -29.11 5.53
C ASN A 159 -18.84 -28.04 4.87
N HIS A 160 -17.55 -28.34 4.75
CA HIS A 160 -16.60 -27.46 4.05
C HIS A 160 -16.98 -27.21 2.58
N ALA A 161 -17.62 -28.19 1.93
CA ALA A 161 -18.11 -28.06 0.55
C ALA A 161 -19.16 -26.95 0.34
N CYS A 162 -19.78 -26.46 1.42
CA CYS A 162 -20.69 -25.31 1.34
C CYS A 162 -19.95 -24.00 1.00
N ILE A 163 -18.66 -23.90 1.27
CA ILE A 163 -17.90 -22.67 1.04
C ILE A 163 -17.51 -22.56 -0.45
N PRO A 164 -17.98 -21.54 -1.19
CA PRO A 164 -17.54 -21.30 -2.55
C PRO A 164 -16.03 -21.05 -2.63
N ASP A 165 -15.37 -21.58 -3.66
CA ASP A 165 -13.91 -21.52 -3.79
C ASP A 165 -13.38 -20.07 -3.85
N ASN A 166 -13.92 -19.25 -4.73
CA ASN A 166 -13.51 -17.85 -4.85
C ASN A 166 -14.63 -16.97 -5.43
N PRO A 167 -15.61 -16.54 -4.63
CA PRO A 167 -16.71 -15.71 -5.13
C PRO A 167 -16.30 -14.29 -5.54
N PHE A 168 -15.07 -13.87 -5.24
CA PHE A 168 -14.52 -12.57 -5.61
C PHE A 168 -13.18 -12.71 -6.37
N PRO A 169 -13.18 -13.28 -7.59
CA PRO A 169 -11.97 -13.43 -8.38
C PRO A 169 -11.35 -12.06 -8.70
N ASN A 170 -10.03 -12.03 -8.85
CA ASN A 170 -9.27 -10.83 -9.23
C ASN A 170 -9.44 -9.59 -8.31
N SER A 171 -9.98 -9.75 -7.12
CA SER A 171 -10.23 -8.65 -6.19
C SER A 171 -8.98 -7.83 -5.83
N ASN A 172 -7.78 -8.42 -5.93
CA ASN A 172 -6.52 -7.70 -5.72
C ASN A 172 -6.19 -6.72 -6.85
N ARG A 173 -6.75 -6.92 -8.06
CA ARG A 173 -6.59 -6.00 -9.20
C ARG A 173 -7.49 -4.76 -9.08
N ALA A 174 -8.59 -4.86 -8.35
CA ALA A 174 -9.54 -3.77 -8.13
C ALA A 174 -9.13 -2.82 -6.99
N ILE A 175 -8.00 -3.04 -6.33
CA ILE A 175 -7.51 -2.15 -5.27
C ILE A 175 -6.92 -0.91 -5.94
N ILE A 176 -7.66 0.20 -5.89
CA ILE A 176 -7.14 1.52 -6.22
C ILE A 176 -6.18 1.91 -5.09
N SER A 177 -4.90 1.74 -5.34
CA SER A 177 -3.86 2.18 -4.41
C SER A 177 -3.87 3.70 -4.33
N ARG A 178 -3.72 4.25 -3.12
CA ARG A 178 -3.57 5.72 -2.96
C ARG A 178 -2.30 6.17 -3.68
N THR A 179 -2.40 7.22 -4.49
CA THR A 179 -1.24 7.80 -5.17
C THR A 179 -0.26 8.44 -4.16
N PRO A 180 1.05 8.39 -4.39
CA PRO A 180 2.01 9.16 -3.60
C PRO A 180 1.71 10.67 -3.69
N TYR A 181 2.24 11.45 -2.77
CA TYR A 181 2.20 12.91 -2.89
C TYR A 181 3.08 13.38 -4.05
N THR A 182 2.65 14.44 -4.74
CA THR A 182 3.49 15.10 -5.74
C THR A 182 4.67 15.81 -5.06
N LYS A 183 5.67 16.19 -5.85
CA LYS A 183 6.82 16.96 -5.34
C LYS A 183 6.35 18.30 -4.70
N GLU A 184 5.37 18.96 -5.33
CA GLU A 184 4.79 20.21 -4.83
C GLU A 184 3.98 20.00 -3.53
N GLU A 185 3.12 18.99 -3.49
CA GLU A 185 2.39 18.64 -2.27
C GLU A 185 3.35 18.36 -1.11
N MET A 186 4.43 17.62 -1.36
CA MET A 186 5.44 17.34 -0.33
C MET A 186 6.24 18.58 0.08
N ARG A 187 6.57 19.47 -0.86
CA ARG A 187 7.26 20.72 -0.56
C ARG A 187 6.42 21.60 0.38
N HIS A 188 5.15 21.77 0.08
CA HIS A 188 4.22 22.54 0.91
C HIS A 188 4.03 21.90 2.29
N LEU A 189 3.86 20.56 2.33
CA LEU A 189 3.70 19.84 3.59
C LEU A 189 4.96 19.96 4.48
N ILE A 190 6.15 19.76 3.91
CA ILE A 190 7.40 19.88 4.66
C ILE A 190 7.61 21.32 5.14
N GLY A 191 7.32 22.32 4.31
CA GLY A 191 7.37 23.73 4.69
C GLY A 191 6.43 24.06 5.85
N ALA A 192 5.20 23.56 5.82
CA ALA A 192 4.23 23.68 6.90
C ALA A 192 4.71 23.04 8.21
N LEU A 193 5.21 21.81 8.14
CA LEU A 193 5.76 21.09 9.29
C LEU A 193 7.00 21.80 9.87
N ALA A 194 7.89 22.32 9.00
CA ALA A 194 9.05 23.07 9.41
C ALA A 194 8.72 24.38 10.12
N SER A 195 7.70 25.06 9.61
CA SER A 195 7.18 26.31 10.22
C SER A 195 6.64 26.05 11.62
N ASP A 196 5.73 25.07 11.75
CA ASP A 196 5.17 24.72 13.07
C ASP A 196 6.24 24.26 14.05
N LEU A 197 7.18 23.41 13.62
CA LEU A 197 8.27 22.93 14.50
C LEU A 197 9.13 24.07 15.02
N ARG A 198 9.38 25.11 14.20
CA ARG A 198 10.12 26.30 14.61
C ARG A 198 9.39 27.03 15.73
N PHE A 199 8.09 27.30 15.55
CA PHE A 199 7.27 27.93 16.58
C PHE A 199 7.14 27.09 17.86
N ILE A 200 7.06 25.78 17.73
CA ILE A 200 7.06 24.86 18.89
C ILE A 200 8.37 25.00 19.69
N ARG A 201 9.51 25.02 19.02
CA ARG A 201 10.82 25.14 19.66
C ARG A 201 11.10 26.52 20.25
N SER A 202 10.58 27.57 19.64
CA SER A 202 10.64 28.94 20.21
C SER A 202 9.62 29.17 21.33
N LYS A 203 8.74 28.20 21.61
CA LYS A 203 7.60 28.29 22.55
C LYS A 203 6.54 29.35 22.17
N GLU A 204 6.49 29.71 20.92
CA GLU A 204 5.55 30.67 20.33
C GLU A 204 4.36 30.00 19.63
N PHE A 205 4.33 28.67 19.62
CA PHE A 205 3.26 27.93 18.96
C PHE A 205 1.93 28.08 19.68
N ILE A 206 0.91 28.52 18.93
CA ILE A 206 -0.46 28.68 19.44
C ILE A 206 -1.30 27.48 18.97
N GLY A 207 -1.72 26.65 19.89
CA GLY A 207 -2.54 25.46 19.61
C GLY A 207 -2.64 24.53 20.81
N GLU A 208 -3.42 23.45 20.63
CA GLU A 208 -3.57 22.42 21.66
C GLU A 208 -2.32 21.51 21.70
N GLN A 209 -2.13 20.77 22.80
CA GLN A 209 -1.09 19.76 22.91
C GLN A 209 -1.16 18.74 21.76
N SER A 210 -2.37 18.36 21.33
CA SER A 210 -2.58 17.48 20.19
C SER A 210 -2.04 18.07 18.88
N ASP A 211 -2.11 19.41 18.70
CA ASP A 211 -1.58 20.10 17.53
C ASP A 211 -0.05 20.15 17.51
N VAL A 212 0.58 20.19 18.69
CA VAL A 212 2.03 20.03 18.82
C VAL A 212 2.45 18.62 18.46
N LEU A 213 1.79 17.60 19.05
CA LEU A 213 2.16 16.20 18.85
C LEU A 213 1.97 15.72 17.40
N ILE A 214 0.96 16.25 16.68
CA ILE A 214 0.75 15.86 15.27
C ILE A 214 1.91 16.29 14.38
N VAL A 215 2.54 17.42 14.64
CA VAL A 215 3.73 17.89 13.89
C VAL A 215 4.87 16.87 14.02
N TYR A 216 5.19 16.45 15.23
CA TYR A 216 6.20 15.43 15.47
C TYR A 216 5.85 14.09 14.86
N LEU A 217 4.60 13.66 14.99
CA LEU A 217 4.12 12.40 14.42
C LEU A 217 4.24 12.38 12.89
N LEU A 218 3.85 13.45 12.23
CA LEU A 218 3.95 13.58 10.77
C LEU A 218 5.41 13.66 10.32
N LEU A 219 6.27 14.37 11.03
CA LEU A 219 7.72 14.42 10.74
C LEU A 219 8.35 13.03 10.87
N LEU A 220 8.02 12.28 11.93
CA LEU A 220 8.48 10.90 12.08
C LEU A 220 7.94 10.00 10.96
N ALA A 221 6.67 10.18 10.54
CA ALA A 221 6.10 9.43 9.43
C ALA A 221 6.83 9.71 8.11
N VAL A 222 7.13 10.98 7.82
CA VAL A 222 7.88 11.39 6.62
C VAL A 222 9.30 10.83 6.63
N ARG A 223 9.99 10.90 7.78
CA ARG A 223 11.40 10.49 7.92
C ARG A 223 11.60 8.98 7.95
N THR A 224 10.66 8.23 8.52
CA THR A 224 10.81 6.78 8.72
C THR A 224 10.04 5.92 7.72
N GLY A 225 9.05 6.49 7.04
CA GLY A 225 8.18 5.75 6.14
C GLY A 225 7.43 4.59 6.81
N ARG A 226 7.26 4.59 8.13
CA ARG A 226 6.59 3.50 8.86
C ARG A 226 5.09 3.50 8.66
N ASN A 227 4.46 2.34 8.86
CA ASN A 227 3.00 2.22 8.88
C ASN A 227 2.39 3.02 10.03
N PRO A 228 1.10 3.42 9.94
CA PRO A 228 0.43 4.16 11.00
C PRO A 228 0.52 3.48 12.38
N SER A 229 0.15 2.19 12.47
CA SER A 229 0.13 1.49 13.76
C SER A 229 1.48 1.50 14.48
N PRO A 230 2.61 1.10 13.86
CA PRO A 230 3.94 1.23 14.49
C PRO A 230 4.31 2.63 14.94
N ILE A 231 3.86 3.69 14.24
CA ILE A 231 4.14 5.07 14.65
C ILE A 231 3.30 5.46 15.86
N PHE A 232 1.99 5.15 15.86
CA PHE A 232 1.12 5.42 17.01
C PHE A 232 1.49 4.60 18.25
N GLU A 233 2.10 3.43 18.06
CA GLU A 233 2.51 2.52 19.13
C GLU A 233 3.96 2.71 19.57
N LEU A 234 4.63 3.80 19.15
CA LEU A 234 5.98 4.12 19.64
C LEU A 234 5.97 4.28 21.16
N THR A 235 6.91 3.62 21.79
CA THR A 235 7.13 3.73 23.23
C THR A 235 8.20 4.78 23.52
N ARG A 236 8.24 5.26 24.74
CA ARG A 236 9.28 6.19 25.22
C ARG A 236 10.69 5.60 25.11
N ASN A 237 10.80 4.27 25.18
CA ASN A 237 12.05 3.51 25.10
C ASN A 237 12.30 2.91 23.70
N ALA A 238 11.53 3.33 22.67
CA ALA A 238 11.71 2.83 21.32
C ALA A 238 13.07 3.19 20.69
N LEU A 239 13.70 4.27 21.16
CA LEU A 239 15.01 4.70 20.72
C LEU A 239 16.08 4.21 21.70
N GLN A 240 17.07 3.48 21.19
CA GLN A 240 18.19 2.95 21.96
C GLN A 240 19.52 3.27 21.27
N PRO A 241 20.63 3.40 22.02
CA PRO A 241 21.96 3.54 21.43
C PRO A 241 22.28 2.36 20.50
N HIS A 242 22.98 2.63 19.40
CA HIS A 242 23.42 1.57 18.51
C HIS A 242 24.51 0.72 19.19
N PRO A 243 24.42 -0.63 19.22
CA PRO A 243 25.30 -1.48 19.99
C PRO A 243 26.78 -1.39 19.59
N ILE A 244 27.07 -1.04 18.31
CA ILE A 244 28.46 -0.97 17.79
C ILE A 244 28.92 0.49 17.65
N LYS A 245 28.01 1.44 17.39
CA LYS A 245 28.31 2.85 17.12
C LYS A 245 27.40 3.78 17.92
N PRO A 246 27.40 3.71 19.26
CA PRO A 246 26.46 4.46 20.11
C PRO A 246 26.59 5.97 19.98
N GLU A 247 27.84 6.46 19.72
CA GLU A 247 28.15 7.88 19.62
C GLU A 247 27.49 8.56 18.40
N THR A 248 27.31 7.82 17.33
CA THR A 248 26.89 8.38 16.03
C THR A 248 25.57 7.85 15.52
N HIS A 249 25.08 6.73 16.05
CA HIS A 249 23.87 6.06 15.60
C HIS A 249 22.96 5.68 16.76
N ALA A 250 21.66 5.65 16.48
CA ALA A 250 20.64 5.09 17.36
C ALA A 250 19.79 4.07 16.61
N LEU A 251 19.26 3.11 17.35
CA LEU A 251 18.30 2.12 16.83
C LEU A 251 16.88 2.54 17.21
N LEU A 252 16.00 2.66 16.22
CA LEU A 252 14.58 2.81 16.45
C LEU A 252 13.90 1.45 16.31
N THR A 253 13.36 0.95 17.40
CA THR A 253 12.61 -0.30 17.44
C THR A 253 11.12 0.01 17.28
N THR A 254 10.49 -0.55 16.25
CA THR A 254 9.05 -0.44 16.02
C THR A 254 8.41 -1.83 16.02
N TYR A 255 7.28 -1.94 16.67
CA TYR A 255 6.55 -3.21 16.80
C TYR A 255 5.37 -3.27 15.83
N LYS A 256 5.24 -4.37 15.12
CA LYS A 256 4.10 -4.62 14.23
C LYS A 256 3.30 -5.80 14.75
N ARG A 257 2.14 -5.55 15.34
CA ARG A 257 1.29 -6.59 15.95
C ARG A 257 0.86 -7.68 14.96
N ARG A 258 0.61 -7.31 13.69
CA ARG A 258 0.26 -8.29 12.66
C ARG A 258 1.50 -9.11 12.29
N GLY A 259 1.51 -10.38 12.69
CA GLY A 259 2.61 -11.31 12.42
C GLY A 259 3.79 -11.22 13.38
N ASN A 260 3.63 -10.58 14.56
CA ASN A 260 4.66 -10.46 15.62
C ASN A 260 6.05 -10.01 15.11
N ASN A 261 6.08 -9.14 14.11
CA ASN A 261 7.34 -8.66 13.53
C ASN A 261 7.84 -7.42 14.27
N ILE A 262 9.05 -7.52 14.80
CA ILE A 262 9.83 -6.39 15.31
C ILE A 262 10.66 -5.86 14.14
N SER A 263 10.61 -4.56 13.90
CA SER A 263 11.46 -3.89 12.92
C SER A 263 12.36 -2.88 13.61
N VAL A 264 13.65 -3.03 13.35
CA VAL A 264 14.71 -2.14 13.90
C VAL A 264 15.31 -1.34 12.74
N GLN A 265 15.46 -0.04 12.94
CA GLN A 265 16.15 0.85 12.01
C GLN A 265 17.28 1.58 12.74
N SER A 266 18.41 1.70 12.06
CA SER A 266 19.53 2.52 12.52
C SER A 266 19.41 3.92 11.93
N PHE A 267 19.61 4.94 12.76
CA PHE A 267 19.62 6.35 12.37
C PHE A 267 20.90 7.03 12.86
N LYS A 268 21.43 7.94 12.06
CA LYS A 268 22.51 8.83 12.51
C LYS A 268 21.95 9.81 13.55
N LEU A 269 22.67 10.02 14.63
CA LEU A 269 22.32 10.96 15.69
C LEU A 269 22.57 12.42 15.27
N LYS A 270 23.57 12.64 14.41
CA LYS A 270 23.89 13.95 13.83
C LYS A 270 24.01 13.82 12.32
N THR A 271 23.32 14.65 11.57
CA THR A 271 23.47 14.78 10.13
C THR A 271 24.24 16.09 9.87
N ASN A 272 25.44 15.97 9.29
CA ASN A 272 26.20 17.13 8.81
C ASN A 272 25.90 17.48 7.36
N GLU A 273 24.90 16.85 6.75
CA GLU A 273 24.49 17.12 5.37
C GLU A 273 23.56 18.33 5.35
N ILE A 274 23.97 19.34 4.59
CA ILE A 274 23.11 20.46 4.20
C ILE A 274 22.09 19.88 3.24
N GLU A 275 20.95 19.45 3.77
CA GLU A 275 19.78 19.21 2.95
C GLU A 275 19.19 20.55 2.55
N ASP A 276 18.72 20.66 1.30
CA ASP A 276 18.10 21.84 0.66
C ASP A 276 17.46 22.83 1.64
N SER A 277 17.58 24.11 1.36
CA SER A 277 17.24 25.26 2.22
C SER A 277 15.83 25.30 2.84
N VAL A 278 15.03 24.27 2.69
CA VAL A 278 13.67 24.10 3.25
C VAL A 278 13.58 22.88 4.17
N SER A 279 14.64 22.06 4.32
CA SER A 279 14.54 20.81 5.09
C SER A 279 14.83 21.05 6.58
N VAL A 280 13.91 20.56 7.40
CA VAL A 280 14.09 20.51 8.85
C VAL A 280 15.17 19.49 9.17
N THR A 281 16.32 19.96 9.60
CA THR A 281 17.51 19.17 9.97
C THR A 281 17.37 18.46 11.32
N ALA A 282 16.18 18.01 11.70
CA ALA A 282 15.97 17.26 12.92
C ALA A 282 16.17 15.77 12.67
N SER A 283 17.15 15.16 13.33
CA SER A 283 17.28 13.69 13.34
C SER A 283 16.05 13.06 13.98
N VAL A 284 15.70 11.83 13.59
CA VAL A 284 14.61 11.06 14.22
C VAL A 284 14.82 10.96 15.74
N ALA A 285 16.05 10.82 16.18
CA ALA A 285 16.41 10.76 17.59
C ALA A 285 16.06 12.06 18.35
N THR A 286 16.37 13.23 17.75
CA THR A 286 16.05 14.53 18.33
C THR A 286 14.53 14.71 18.47
N LEU A 287 13.76 14.39 17.41
CA LEU A 287 12.29 14.49 17.44
C LEU A 287 11.68 13.61 18.55
N ILE A 288 12.16 12.39 18.72
CA ILE A 288 11.69 11.50 19.78
C ILE A 288 12.08 12.03 21.16
N GLY A 289 13.30 12.57 21.32
CA GLY A 289 13.77 13.20 22.55
C GLY A 289 12.87 14.37 22.96
N GLU A 290 12.60 15.29 22.04
CA GLU A 290 11.73 16.46 22.26
C GLU A 290 10.31 16.04 22.68
N VAL A 291 9.71 15.02 22.04
CA VAL A 291 8.39 14.51 22.44
C VAL A 291 8.42 13.89 23.83
N ARG A 292 9.49 13.18 24.20
CA ARG A 292 9.65 12.63 25.56
C ARG A 292 9.68 13.72 26.62
N GLU A 293 10.41 14.80 26.38
CA GLU A 293 10.50 15.97 27.27
C GLU A 293 9.14 16.66 27.39
N LEU A 294 8.46 16.92 26.26
CA LEU A 294 7.13 17.54 26.24
C LEU A 294 6.09 16.79 27.08
N ASN A 295 6.18 15.46 27.13
CA ASN A 295 5.20 14.58 27.77
C ASN A 295 5.67 13.99 29.11
N GLU A 296 6.84 14.37 29.62
CA GLU A 296 7.40 13.79 30.85
C GLU A 296 6.43 13.95 32.03
N HIS A 297 5.86 15.14 32.20
CA HIS A 297 4.92 15.48 33.27
C HIS A 297 3.60 14.68 33.26
N LEU A 298 3.24 14.05 32.10
CA LEU A 298 2.05 13.22 31.96
C LEU A 298 2.30 11.75 32.34
N THR A 299 3.55 11.32 32.31
CA THR A 299 3.91 9.91 32.48
C THR A 299 3.39 9.33 33.80
N HIS A 300 3.60 10.05 34.91
CA HIS A 300 3.16 9.59 36.24
C HIS A 300 1.64 9.65 36.45
N LYS A 301 0.93 10.45 35.64
CA LYS A 301 -0.54 10.58 35.69
C LYS A 301 -1.23 9.62 34.75
N ALA A 302 -0.50 9.01 33.82
CA ALA A 302 -1.06 8.11 32.83
C ALA A 302 -1.42 6.75 33.42
N PRO A 303 -2.53 6.12 32.98
CA PRO A 303 -2.83 4.74 33.32
C PRO A 303 -1.67 3.81 32.94
N GLU A 304 -1.40 2.78 33.74
CA GLU A 304 -0.29 1.83 33.55
C GLU A 304 -0.20 1.28 32.13
N LYS A 305 -1.34 0.96 31.51
CA LYS A 305 -1.42 0.42 30.14
C LYS A 305 -0.82 1.33 29.07
N ILE A 306 -0.80 2.65 29.25
CA ILE A 306 -0.34 3.63 28.27
C ILE A 306 0.86 4.45 28.75
N GLN A 307 1.28 4.30 29.99
CA GLN A 307 2.33 5.08 30.65
C GLN A 307 3.63 5.12 29.84
N ASN A 308 3.99 4.03 29.18
CA ASN A 308 5.17 3.95 28.32
C ASN A 308 4.95 4.43 26.86
N SER A 309 3.79 5.00 26.54
CA SER A 309 3.54 5.54 25.20
C SER A 309 4.31 6.85 24.97
N LEU A 310 4.84 7.02 23.76
CA LEU A 310 5.46 8.30 23.32
C LEU A 310 4.42 9.42 23.16
N TRP A 311 3.16 9.07 22.84
CA TRP A 311 2.11 10.00 22.39
C TRP A 311 1.07 10.31 23.47
N LEU A 312 1.52 10.54 24.71
CA LEU A 312 0.63 10.92 25.81
C LEU A 312 0.13 12.35 25.62
N LEU A 313 -1.15 12.56 25.88
CA LEU A 313 -1.79 13.88 25.90
C LEU A 313 -2.97 13.89 26.86
N GLU A 314 -3.32 15.08 27.32
CA GLU A 314 -4.54 15.31 28.09
C GLU A 314 -5.74 15.39 27.16
N SER A 315 -6.83 14.69 27.48
CA SER A 315 -8.03 14.67 26.66
C SER A 315 -8.76 16.02 26.72
N GLY A 316 -8.94 16.64 25.57
CA GLY A 316 -9.79 17.85 25.40
C GLY A 316 -11.28 17.52 25.22
N SER A 317 -11.68 16.24 25.21
CA SER A 317 -13.08 15.83 25.05
C SER A 317 -13.88 16.13 26.32
N ASN A 318 -15.07 16.75 26.18
CA ASN A 318 -15.94 17.06 27.33
C ASN A 318 -16.26 15.86 28.21
N ALA A 319 -16.38 14.66 27.62
CA ALA A 319 -16.67 13.41 28.36
C ALA A 319 -15.45 12.85 29.12
N GLU A 320 -14.23 13.24 28.75
CA GLU A 320 -12.99 12.68 29.31
C GLU A 320 -11.96 13.77 29.63
N LYS A 321 -12.43 15.00 29.88
CA LYS A 321 -11.58 16.15 30.17
C LYS A 321 -10.65 15.87 31.36
N GLY A 322 -9.37 16.14 31.19
CA GLY A 322 -8.34 15.92 32.20
C GLY A 322 -7.82 14.48 32.29
N LYS A 323 -8.41 13.49 31.60
CA LYS A 323 -7.84 12.16 31.53
C LYS A 323 -6.64 12.12 30.58
N ILE A 324 -5.59 11.41 30.99
CA ILE A 324 -4.45 11.15 30.11
C ILE A 324 -4.82 10.03 29.14
N ILE A 325 -4.69 10.33 27.86
CA ILE A 325 -4.98 9.40 26.77
C ILE A 325 -3.75 9.31 25.83
N CYS A 326 -3.82 8.37 24.90
CA CYS A 326 -2.80 8.19 23.87
C CYS A 326 -3.34 8.65 22.50
N MET A 327 -2.56 9.42 21.76
CA MET A 327 -2.90 9.73 20.36
C MET A 327 -2.93 8.43 19.54
N ASN A 328 -3.97 8.25 18.75
CA ASN A 328 -4.17 7.05 17.96
C ASN A 328 -4.83 7.38 16.60
N SER A 329 -5.02 6.37 15.77
CA SER A 329 -5.58 6.52 14.43
C SER A 329 -7.03 7.06 14.39
N VAL A 330 -7.75 7.02 15.50
CA VAL A 330 -9.15 7.49 15.60
C VAL A 330 -9.19 8.97 15.99
N ASN A 331 -8.46 9.34 17.06
CA ASN A 331 -8.51 10.71 17.60
C ASN A 331 -7.65 11.72 16.82
N VAL A 332 -6.76 11.25 15.93
CA VAL A 332 -5.84 12.10 15.16
C VAL A 332 -6.52 12.87 14.01
N HIS A 333 -7.70 12.43 13.54
CA HIS A 333 -8.33 13.01 12.35
C HIS A 333 -8.61 14.51 12.47
N LYS A 334 -9.27 14.94 13.55
CA LYS A 334 -9.58 16.35 13.80
C LYS A 334 -8.32 17.21 13.88
N THR A 335 -7.24 16.68 14.47
CA THR A 335 -5.96 17.37 14.58
C THR A 335 -5.29 17.54 13.22
N ILE A 336 -5.36 16.50 12.35
CA ILE A 336 -4.90 16.59 10.97
C ILE A 336 -5.71 17.63 10.18
N GLU A 337 -7.03 17.67 10.34
CA GLU A 337 -7.89 18.67 9.69
C GLU A 337 -7.53 20.10 10.13
N ARG A 338 -7.29 20.32 11.43
CA ARG A 338 -6.81 21.63 11.94
C ARG A 338 -5.46 22.02 11.35
N PHE A 339 -4.52 21.07 11.24
CA PHE A 339 -3.21 21.29 10.62
C PHE A 339 -3.37 21.70 9.14
N ILE A 340 -4.18 20.98 8.37
CA ILE A 340 -4.46 21.30 6.95
C ILE A 340 -5.06 22.69 6.82
N ALA A 341 -6.05 23.03 7.65
CA ALA A 341 -6.74 24.32 7.63
C ALA A 341 -5.78 25.48 8.00
N ARG A 342 -4.96 25.31 9.04
CA ARG A 342 -3.98 26.31 9.49
C ARG A 342 -3.00 26.70 8.39
N HIS A 343 -2.53 25.73 7.62
CA HIS A 343 -1.56 25.94 6.54
C HIS A 343 -2.20 26.06 5.15
N LYS A 344 -3.54 26.03 5.06
CA LYS A 344 -4.30 26.13 3.79
C LYS A 344 -3.76 25.15 2.72
N LEU A 345 -3.44 23.91 3.13
CA LEU A 345 -2.90 22.93 2.22
C LEU A 345 -3.96 22.50 1.21
N VAL A 346 -3.59 22.48 -0.07
CA VAL A 346 -4.45 22.08 -1.19
C VAL A 346 -3.82 20.94 -1.97
N SER A 347 -4.63 20.14 -2.65
CA SER A 347 -4.17 19.04 -3.48
C SER A 347 -3.74 19.57 -4.85
N ASP A 348 -2.58 19.07 -5.35
CA ASP A 348 -2.04 19.41 -6.66
C ASP A 348 -2.52 18.39 -7.70
N ASP A 349 -3.82 18.30 -7.88
CA ASP A 349 -4.42 17.32 -8.79
C ASP A 349 -4.35 17.75 -10.26
N GLY A 350 -3.43 18.51 -10.75
CA GLY A 350 -3.21 18.86 -12.19
C GLY A 350 -4.49 18.98 -13.08
N LYS A 351 -5.64 18.61 -12.51
CA LYS A 351 -6.98 18.61 -13.08
C LYS A 351 -7.94 19.51 -12.29
N ALA A 352 -7.48 20.19 -11.25
CA ALA A 352 -8.30 21.15 -10.54
C ALA A 352 -8.61 22.28 -11.52
N LYS A 353 -9.86 22.32 -12.01
CA LYS A 353 -10.41 23.54 -12.58
C LYS A 353 -10.14 24.63 -11.55
N ALA A 354 -9.55 25.74 -11.96
CA ALA A 354 -9.03 26.82 -11.12
C ALA A 354 -10.01 27.34 -10.03
N ASN A 355 -11.28 26.99 -10.13
CA ASN A 355 -12.36 27.49 -9.27
C ASN A 355 -12.80 26.54 -8.14
N ASN A 356 -12.24 25.32 -8.01
CA ASN A 356 -12.61 24.43 -6.89
C ASN A 356 -11.45 23.47 -6.56
N PRO A 357 -10.45 23.90 -5.78
CA PRO A 357 -9.34 23.06 -5.36
C PRO A 357 -9.86 21.92 -4.49
N ARG A 358 -9.46 20.68 -4.80
CA ARG A 358 -9.80 19.54 -3.95
C ARG A 358 -9.11 19.66 -2.59
N PRO A 359 -9.79 19.30 -1.49
CA PRO A 359 -9.19 19.33 -0.17
C PRO A 359 -7.97 18.38 -0.10
N PHE A 360 -6.92 18.85 0.56
CA PHE A 360 -5.71 18.06 0.76
C PHE A 360 -5.98 16.85 1.66
N GLN A 361 -5.71 15.65 1.17
CA GLN A 361 -5.91 14.43 1.94
C GLN A 361 -4.60 13.99 2.61
N LEU A 362 -4.39 14.40 3.85
CA LEU A 362 -3.20 14.02 4.63
C LEU A 362 -3.42 12.70 5.35
N THR A 363 -2.64 11.67 4.98
CA THR A 363 -2.68 10.37 5.64
C THR A 363 -1.26 9.78 5.76
N ILE A 364 -0.96 9.14 6.89
CA ILE A 364 0.33 8.47 7.12
C ILE A 364 0.58 7.37 6.08
N THR A 365 -0.48 6.68 5.64
CA THR A 365 -0.35 5.65 4.60
C THR A 365 0.13 6.24 3.26
N ARG A 366 -0.36 7.42 2.89
CA ARG A 366 0.08 8.13 1.70
C ARG A 366 1.52 8.65 1.84
N LEU A 367 1.90 9.14 3.03
CA LEU A 367 3.29 9.50 3.36
C LEU A 367 4.24 8.31 3.19
N ARG A 368 3.87 7.15 3.73
CA ARG A 368 4.66 5.92 3.55
C ARG A 368 4.84 5.55 2.07
N LYS A 369 3.80 5.71 1.26
CA LYS A 369 3.89 5.44 -0.17
C LYS A 369 4.83 6.41 -0.88
N THR A 370 4.77 7.69 -0.54
CA THR A 370 5.68 8.72 -1.04
C THR A 370 7.12 8.43 -0.62
N PHE A 371 7.35 8.03 0.63
CA PHE A 371 8.65 7.59 1.10
C PHE A 371 9.19 6.40 0.30
N ALA A 372 8.34 5.38 0.06
CA ALA A 372 8.71 4.22 -0.75
C ALA A 372 9.11 4.62 -2.18
N THR A 373 8.33 5.49 -2.82
CA THR A 373 8.63 6.01 -4.16
C THR A 373 9.94 6.78 -4.17
N LYS A 374 10.18 7.65 -3.17
CA LYS A 374 11.42 8.43 -3.07
C LYS A 374 12.65 7.53 -2.87
N ILE A 375 12.58 6.54 -1.97
CA ILE A 375 13.69 5.58 -1.78
C ILE A 375 13.92 4.76 -3.06
N TRP A 376 12.86 4.34 -3.72
CA TRP A 376 12.95 3.67 -5.00
C TRP A 376 13.67 4.51 -6.06
N GLU A 377 13.34 5.79 -6.19
CA GLU A 377 14.00 6.73 -7.09
C GLU A 377 15.49 6.93 -6.72
N LEU A 378 15.78 7.17 -5.43
CA LEU A 378 17.15 7.41 -4.93
C LEU A 378 18.06 6.17 -5.08
N THR A 379 17.50 4.98 -4.94
CA THR A 379 18.27 3.71 -5.09
C THR A 379 18.33 3.21 -6.53
N GLY A 380 17.94 4.05 -7.50
CA GLY A 380 17.87 3.64 -8.91
C GLY A 380 16.92 2.46 -9.14
N GLY A 381 15.91 2.26 -8.25
CA GLY A 381 14.89 1.23 -8.32
C GLY A 381 15.30 -0.11 -7.69
N ASP A 382 16.19 -0.09 -6.73
CA ASP A 382 16.51 -1.30 -5.95
C ASP A 382 15.33 -1.68 -5.04
N LEU A 383 14.64 -2.75 -5.43
CA LEU A 383 13.49 -3.27 -4.69
C LEU A 383 13.88 -3.79 -3.29
N VAL A 384 15.06 -4.37 -3.15
CA VAL A 384 15.52 -4.94 -1.89
C VAL A 384 15.85 -3.83 -0.90
N ARG A 385 16.61 -2.82 -1.33
CA ARG A 385 16.90 -1.63 -0.50
C ARG A 385 15.63 -0.89 -0.10
N THR A 386 14.71 -0.69 -1.06
CA THR A 386 13.42 -0.05 -0.77
C THR A 386 12.61 -0.86 0.24
N ALA A 387 12.53 -2.18 0.08
CA ALA A 387 11.82 -3.06 1.00
C ALA A 387 12.45 -3.06 2.40
N THR A 388 13.77 -3.07 2.47
CA THR A 388 14.52 -2.98 3.74
C THR A 388 14.24 -1.66 4.45
N ALA A 389 14.31 -0.54 3.76
CA ALA A 389 13.99 0.78 4.32
C ALA A 389 12.56 0.86 4.87
N LEU A 390 11.60 0.19 4.20
CA LEU A 390 10.22 0.12 4.66
C LEU A 390 9.99 -0.92 5.77
N GLY A 391 10.93 -1.82 6.02
CA GLY A 391 10.73 -2.97 6.90
C GLY A 391 9.71 -3.98 6.35
N ASN A 392 9.70 -4.18 5.03
CA ASN A 392 8.81 -5.10 4.33
C ASN A 392 9.60 -6.20 3.62
N GLN A 393 8.87 -7.23 3.19
CA GLN A 393 9.40 -8.16 2.19
C GLN A 393 9.34 -7.52 0.78
N PRO A 394 10.30 -7.81 -0.13
CA PRO A 394 10.31 -7.27 -1.49
C PRO A 394 9.00 -7.46 -2.25
N LYS A 395 8.38 -8.65 -2.14
CA LYS A 395 7.06 -8.94 -2.75
C LYS A 395 5.97 -7.95 -2.32
N ILE A 396 5.91 -7.64 -1.02
CA ILE A 396 4.92 -6.70 -0.47
C ILE A 396 5.20 -5.28 -0.95
N THR A 397 6.47 -4.86 -0.97
CA THR A 397 6.88 -3.54 -1.45
C THR A 397 6.51 -3.36 -2.92
N ASN A 398 6.81 -4.34 -3.76
CA ASN A 398 6.49 -4.32 -5.18
C ASN A 398 4.98 -4.21 -5.45
N THR A 399 4.17 -4.95 -4.69
CA THR A 399 2.72 -5.04 -4.94
C THR A 399 1.94 -3.81 -4.44
N HIS A 400 2.36 -3.20 -3.32
CA HIS A 400 1.52 -2.24 -2.60
C HIS A 400 2.08 -0.82 -2.51
N TYR A 401 3.37 -0.63 -2.67
CA TYR A 401 4.02 0.65 -2.37
C TYR A 401 4.66 1.34 -3.58
N LEU A 402 4.96 0.59 -4.64
CA LEU A 402 5.55 1.17 -5.83
C LEU A 402 4.47 1.46 -6.87
N ASP A 403 4.28 2.72 -7.17
CA ASP A 403 3.38 3.20 -8.22
C ASP A 403 4.16 3.84 -9.35
N VAL A 404 3.46 3.98 -10.45
CA VAL A 404 3.93 4.77 -11.59
C VAL A 404 4.00 6.23 -11.18
N THR A 405 5.18 6.85 -11.30
CA THR A 405 5.34 8.26 -10.97
C THR A 405 4.66 9.15 -12.02
N PRO A 406 4.26 10.41 -11.67
CA PRO A 406 3.75 11.37 -12.66
C PRO A 406 4.72 11.62 -13.81
N GLU A 407 6.02 11.49 -13.57
CA GLU A 407 7.07 11.57 -14.57
C GLU A 407 7.01 10.41 -15.57
N MET A 408 6.80 9.19 -15.07
CA MET A 408 6.55 8.01 -15.90
C MET A 408 5.26 8.17 -16.72
N ILE A 409 4.17 8.68 -16.11
CA ILE A 409 2.90 8.93 -16.81
C ILE A 409 3.09 9.92 -17.97
N ARG A 410 3.84 11.00 -17.78
CA ARG A 410 4.12 11.98 -18.83
C ARG A 410 4.88 11.37 -19.99
N ASN A 411 5.92 10.59 -19.69
CA ASN A 411 6.73 9.93 -20.71
C ASN A 411 5.93 8.89 -21.51
N HIS A 412 4.97 8.21 -20.84
CA HIS A 412 4.12 7.23 -21.49
C HIS A 412 2.94 7.84 -22.27
N ARG A 413 2.47 9.04 -21.94
CA ARG A 413 1.53 9.80 -22.79
C ARG A 413 2.11 10.03 -24.18
N PHE A 414 3.39 10.33 -24.25
CA PHE A 414 4.10 10.51 -25.49
C PHE A 414 4.13 9.24 -26.35
N VAL A 415 4.39 8.07 -25.75
CA VAL A 415 4.35 6.78 -26.45
C VAL A 415 2.96 6.53 -27.05
N GLY A 416 1.88 6.82 -26.32
CA GLY A 416 0.51 6.66 -26.83
C GLY A 416 0.19 7.55 -28.05
N MET A 417 0.69 8.79 -28.06
CA MET A 417 0.50 9.71 -29.20
C MET A 417 1.31 9.29 -30.43
N CYS A 418 2.55 8.85 -30.25
CA CYS A 418 3.36 8.32 -31.36
C CYS A 418 2.68 7.12 -32.02
N LEU A 419 2.06 6.24 -31.23
CA LEU A 419 1.31 5.10 -31.73
C LEU A 419 0.07 5.51 -32.54
N GLU A 420 -0.71 6.47 -32.04
CA GLU A 420 -1.90 6.96 -32.73
C GLU A 420 -1.55 7.56 -34.08
N LEU A 421 -0.39 8.20 -34.18
CA LEU A 421 0.12 8.82 -35.41
C LEU A 421 0.68 7.79 -36.38
N ASP A 422 1.36 6.75 -35.89
CA ASP A 422 1.89 5.65 -36.69
C ASP A 422 0.74 4.84 -37.30
N LEU A 423 -0.29 4.51 -36.51
CA LEU A 423 -1.50 3.83 -36.97
C LEU A 423 -2.31 4.65 -38.01
N ARG A 424 -2.26 5.98 -37.95
CA ARG A 424 -2.92 6.87 -38.92
C ARG A 424 -2.09 7.14 -40.16
N GLY A 425 -0.88 6.57 -40.29
CA GLY A 425 0.03 6.79 -41.39
C GLY A 425 0.55 8.23 -41.54
N LYS A 426 0.46 9.02 -40.43
CA LYS A 426 0.83 10.45 -40.43
C LYS A 426 2.25 10.73 -39.92
N THR A 427 3.09 9.71 -39.81
CA THR A 427 4.47 9.82 -39.30
C THR A 427 5.40 10.70 -40.17
N ASN A 428 5.00 11.02 -41.40
CA ASN A 428 5.76 11.91 -42.32
C ASN A 428 5.17 13.34 -42.41
N ASP A 429 4.09 13.64 -41.72
CA ASP A 429 3.50 14.97 -41.74
C ASP A 429 4.29 15.95 -40.84
N ALA A 430 4.71 17.09 -41.45
CA ALA A 430 5.54 18.08 -40.76
C ALA A 430 4.88 18.69 -39.53
N SER A 431 3.56 18.89 -39.54
CA SER A 431 2.80 19.44 -38.42
C SER A 431 2.76 18.46 -37.23
N THR A 432 2.66 17.19 -37.54
CA THR A 432 2.67 16.07 -36.62
C THR A 432 4.05 15.89 -35.99
N ILE A 433 5.11 15.92 -36.79
CA ILE A 433 6.48 15.86 -36.29
C ILE A 433 6.80 17.05 -35.39
N ALA A 434 6.32 18.26 -35.72
CA ALA A 434 6.52 19.44 -34.87
C ALA A 434 5.81 19.33 -33.52
N LYS A 435 4.58 18.80 -33.47
CA LYS A 435 3.88 18.52 -32.20
C LYS A 435 4.63 17.51 -31.34
N LEU A 436 5.07 16.41 -31.92
CA LEU A 436 5.87 15.39 -31.25
C LEU A 436 7.20 15.95 -30.72
N ALA A 437 7.86 16.77 -31.52
CA ALA A 437 9.12 17.42 -31.16
C ALA A 437 8.95 18.31 -29.91
N ASN A 438 7.87 19.09 -29.85
CA ASN A 438 7.57 19.94 -28.72
C ASN A 438 7.26 19.12 -27.46
N GLU A 439 6.51 18.03 -27.57
CA GLU A 439 6.19 17.19 -26.42
C GLU A 439 7.38 16.39 -25.90
N MET A 440 8.29 16.00 -26.78
CA MET A 440 9.56 15.36 -26.40
C MET A 440 10.61 16.35 -25.92
N SER A 441 10.38 17.66 -26.07
CA SER A 441 11.40 18.69 -25.85
C SER A 441 12.68 18.45 -26.69
N VAL A 442 12.51 18.01 -27.93
CA VAL A 442 13.59 17.77 -28.91
C VAL A 442 13.32 18.55 -30.21
N SER A 443 14.31 18.66 -31.05
CA SER A 443 14.13 19.25 -32.37
C SER A 443 13.29 18.37 -33.30
N SER A 444 12.57 18.95 -34.27
CA SER A 444 11.82 18.20 -35.29
C SER A 444 12.69 17.21 -36.07
N LYS A 445 13.97 17.54 -36.27
CA LYS A 445 14.96 16.67 -36.91
C LYS A 445 15.26 15.44 -36.06
N GLU A 446 15.40 15.61 -34.73
CA GLU A 446 15.61 14.51 -33.81
C GLU A 446 14.35 13.65 -33.63
N ALA A 447 13.17 14.27 -33.54
CA ALA A 447 11.91 13.54 -33.53
C ALA A 447 11.77 12.64 -34.77
N LYS A 448 12.10 13.13 -35.95
CA LYS A 448 12.10 12.34 -37.18
C LYS A 448 13.10 11.17 -37.13
N ARG A 449 14.31 11.39 -36.63
CA ARG A 449 15.32 10.32 -36.45
C ARG A 449 14.86 9.23 -35.48
N ILE A 450 14.23 9.62 -34.36
CA ILE A 450 13.67 8.68 -33.40
C ILE A 450 12.57 7.82 -34.06
N LEU A 451 11.68 8.43 -34.83
CA LEU A 451 10.64 7.72 -35.59
C LEU A 451 11.22 6.74 -36.62
N LEU A 452 12.34 7.09 -37.26
CA LEU A 452 13.06 6.23 -38.20
C LEU A 452 13.88 5.10 -37.52
N GLY A 453 14.02 5.11 -36.20
CA GLY A 453 14.70 4.06 -35.44
C GLY A 453 16.20 4.29 -35.19
N ASP A 454 16.72 5.49 -35.42
CA ASP A 454 18.14 5.79 -35.27
C ASP A 454 18.69 5.61 -33.86
N TYR A 455 17.84 5.73 -32.81
CA TYR A 455 18.22 5.63 -31.39
C TYR A 455 17.62 4.41 -30.70
N ASN A 456 17.73 3.27 -31.36
CA ASN A 456 17.23 2.01 -30.84
C ASN A 456 17.99 1.54 -29.59
N THR A 457 17.27 1.14 -28.56
CA THR A 457 17.80 0.67 -27.26
C THR A 457 17.71 -0.85 -27.06
N GLY A 458 17.24 -1.60 -28.05
CA GLY A 458 16.99 -3.04 -27.92
C GLY A 458 15.58 -3.40 -27.44
N VAL A 459 14.90 -2.53 -26.71
CA VAL A 459 13.50 -2.71 -26.26
C VAL A 459 12.60 -1.56 -26.67
N GLY A 460 13.16 -0.51 -27.21
CA GLY A 460 12.49 0.71 -27.65
C GLY A 460 13.51 1.66 -28.25
N ARG A 461 13.29 2.97 -28.10
CA ARG A 461 14.12 4.04 -28.64
C ARG A 461 14.44 5.05 -27.55
N CYS A 462 15.47 5.89 -27.75
CA CYS A 462 15.91 6.90 -26.80
C CYS A 462 15.85 8.30 -27.43
N THR A 463 15.34 9.31 -26.70
CA THR A 463 15.34 10.70 -27.16
C THR A 463 16.70 11.38 -27.04
N SER A 464 17.56 10.91 -26.10
CA SER A 464 18.84 11.55 -25.80
C SER A 464 19.90 10.53 -25.35
N PRO A 465 20.44 9.73 -26.26
CA PRO A 465 21.39 8.68 -25.91
C PRO A 465 22.72 9.19 -25.34
N MET A 466 23.15 10.42 -25.68
CA MET A 466 24.43 10.99 -25.27
C MET A 466 24.34 11.81 -23.97
N SER A 467 23.17 12.37 -23.65
CA SER A 467 22.96 13.27 -22.51
C SER A 467 21.72 12.95 -21.68
N GLY A 468 21.17 11.73 -21.85
CA GLY A 468 20.04 11.26 -21.07
C GLY A 468 20.39 11.00 -19.59
N LYS A 469 19.37 10.84 -18.77
CA LYS A 469 19.50 10.69 -17.29
C LYS A 469 20.55 9.65 -16.85
N PHE A 470 20.74 8.58 -17.61
CA PHE A 470 21.65 7.48 -17.28
C PHE A 470 22.86 7.40 -18.24
N SER A 471 23.07 8.42 -19.06
CA SER A 471 24.27 8.51 -19.90
C SER A 471 25.48 8.95 -19.09
N PRO A 472 26.72 8.68 -19.54
CA PRO A 472 27.94 9.10 -18.84
C PRO A 472 28.15 10.61 -18.73
N GLN A 473 27.23 11.44 -19.24
CA GLN A 473 27.27 12.91 -19.20
C GLN A 473 28.53 13.57 -19.80
N ASN A 474 29.29 12.84 -20.59
CA ASN A 474 30.49 13.33 -21.27
C ASN A 474 30.25 13.80 -22.73
N GLY A 475 29.00 13.72 -23.19
CA GLY A 475 28.59 14.13 -24.54
C GLY A 475 29.13 13.28 -25.71
N THR A 476 30.00 12.31 -25.43
CA THR A 476 30.70 11.50 -26.44
C THR A 476 30.36 10.02 -26.36
N THR A 477 30.05 9.53 -25.16
CA THR A 477 29.76 8.10 -24.91
C THR A 477 28.26 7.89 -24.82
N PRO A 478 27.65 7.01 -25.63
CA PRO A 478 26.23 6.72 -25.54
C PRO A 478 25.89 5.96 -24.27
N CYS A 479 24.65 6.12 -23.79
CA CYS A 479 24.13 5.39 -22.65
C CYS A 479 24.10 3.88 -22.93
N THR A 480 24.72 3.09 -22.06
CA THR A 480 24.73 1.63 -22.10
C THR A 480 23.85 0.99 -21.01
N ALA A 481 23.18 1.79 -20.22
CA ALA A 481 22.37 1.36 -19.08
C ALA A 481 21.01 0.77 -19.53
N PHE A 482 21.05 -0.29 -20.32
CA PHE A 482 19.93 -0.91 -21.01
C PHE A 482 18.68 -1.15 -20.12
N LEU A 483 18.84 -1.80 -18.97
CA LEU A 483 17.68 -2.07 -18.09
C LEU A 483 17.10 -0.80 -17.47
N HIS A 484 17.88 0.25 -17.34
CA HIS A 484 17.39 1.54 -16.87
C HIS A 484 16.50 2.25 -17.91
N CYS A 485 16.50 1.81 -19.17
CA CYS A 485 15.58 2.35 -20.19
C CYS A 485 14.12 2.30 -19.71
N PHE A 486 13.69 1.23 -19.04
CA PHE A 486 12.32 1.09 -18.52
C PHE A 486 11.91 2.13 -17.46
N ARG A 487 12.84 2.93 -16.95
CA ARG A 487 12.62 4.02 -15.98
C ARG A 487 13.18 5.35 -16.47
N CYS A 488 13.73 5.34 -17.68
CA CYS A 488 14.35 6.51 -18.23
C CYS A 488 13.29 7.45 -18.82
N PRO A 489 13.32 8.75 -18.50
CA PRO A 489 12.43 9.73 -19.10
C PRO A 489 12.65 9.88 -20.61
N ASN A 490 13.80 9.41 -21.11
CA ASN A 490 14.17 9.48 -22.52
C ASN A 490 13.75 8.24 -23.33
N GLN A 491 13.09 7.24 -22.70
CA GLN A 491 12.63 6.06 -23.41
C GLN A 491 11.36 6.37 -24.23
N VAL A 492 11.34 5.88 -25.46
CA VAL A 492 10.19 5.88 -26.37
C VAL A 492 9.95 4.45 -26.84
N ILE A 493 8.69 4.01 -26.85
CA ILE A 493 8.29 2.70 -27.37
C ILE A 493 7.16 2.91 -28.38
N LEU A 494 7.35 2.44 -29.60
CA LEU A 494 6.36 2.47 -30.66
C LEU A 494 5.72 1.07 -30.84
N ALA A 495 4.61 0.99 -31.59
CA ALA A 495 3.98 -0.29 -31.91
C ALA A 495 4.94 -1.28 -32.58
N SER A 496 5.80 -0.77 -33.49
CA SER A 496 6.85 -1.55 -34.15
C SER A 496 7.91 -2.13 -33.19
N ASP A 497 8.02 -1.60 -31.98
CA ASP A 497 8.98 -2.07 -30.98
C ASP A 497 8.40 -3.16 -30.07
N LEU A 498 7.06 -3.35 -30.08
CA LEU A 498 6.37 -4.28 -29.17
C LEU A 498 6.82 -5.72 -29.30
N HIS A 499 7.03 -6.21 -30.52
CA HIS A 499 7.49 -7.59 -30.73
C HIS A 499 8.86 -7.82 -30.07
N ARG A 500 9.76 -6.87 -30.16
CA ARG A 500 11.09 -6.90 -29.54
C ARG A 500 10.99 -6.76 -28.02
N LEU A 501 10.12 -5.89 -27.54
CA LEU A 501 9.83 -5.70 -26.10
C LEU A 501 9.28 -6.99 -25.46
N PHE A 502 8.27 -7.61 -26.09
CA PHE A 502 7.68 -8.84 -25.55
C PHE A 502 8.60 -10.06 -25.73
N SER A 503 9.48 -10.05 -26.72
CA SER A 503 10.52 -11.09 -26.83
C SER A 503 11.49 -11.03 -25.64
N PHE A 504 11.90 -9.82 -25.22
CA PHE A 504 12.67 -9.62 -24.00
C PHE A 504 11.88 -10.02 -22.74
N TYR A 505 10.60 -9.68 -22.66
CA TYR A 505 9.71 -10.09 -21.57
C TYR A 505 9.69 -11.61 -21.39
N TRP A 506 9.50 -12.37 -22.47
CA TRP A 506 9.47 -13.82 -22.43
C TRP A 506 10.83 -14.44 -22.13
N LEU A 507 11.91 -13.85 -22.60
CA LEU A 507 13.26 -14.23 -22.22
C LEU A 507 13.46 -14.12 -20.70
N LEU A 508 13.06 -13.02 -20.11
CA LEU A 508 13.12 -12.84 -18.64
C LEU A 508 12.32 -13.91 -17.90
N ILE A 509 11.10 -14.21 -18.35
CA ILE A 509 10.26 -15.25 -17.73
C ILE A 509 10.93 -16.63 -17.83
N LYS A 510 11.47 -16.97 -18.98
CA LYS A 510 12.17 -18.23 -19.23
C LYS A 510 13.40 -18.39 -18.33
N GLU A 511 14.16 -17.31 -18.15
CA GLU A 511 15.40 -17.32 -17.37
C GLU A 511 15.17 -17.21 -15.85
N ARG A 512 13.97 -16.93 -15.41
CA ARG A 512 13.63 -16.70 -13.99
C ARG A 512 14.12 -17.80 -13.05
N ASN A 513 14.00 -19.06 -13.46
CA ASN A 513 14.35 -20.21 -12.62
C ASN A 513 15.87 -20.41 -12.51
N PHE A 514 16.66 -19.84 -13.42
CA PHE A 514 18.12 -19.92 -13.45
C PHE A 514 18.80 -18.73 -12.76
N ILE A 515 18.06 -17.71 -12.38
CA ILE A 515 18.57 -16.50 -11.71
C ILE A 515 18.34 -16.62 -10.21
N GLN A 516 19.37 -16.33 -9.41
CA GLN A 516 19.25 -16.30 -7.96
C GLN A 516 18.09 -15.39 -7.54
N ARG A 517 17.29 -15.83 -6.56
CA ARG A 517 16.08 -15.15 -6.12
C ARG A 517 16.30 -13.67 -5.76
N ASN A 518 17.39 -13.36 -5.04
CA ASN A 518 17.72 -11.98 -4.67
C ASN A 518 18.07 -11.12 -5.89
N ARG A 519 18.86 -11.66 -6.82
CA ARG A 519 19.21 -10.98 -8.08
C ARG A 519 17.98 -10.77 -8.95
N TRP A 520 17.08 -11.77 -9.03
CA TRP A 520 15.82 -11.62 -9.74
C TRP A 520 15.00 -10.43 -9.21
N HIS A 521 14.81 -10.35 -7.90
CA HIS A 521 14.02 -9.26 -7.29
C HIS A 521 14.70 -7.90 -7.42
N LYS A 522 16.03 -7.85 -7.32
CA LYS A 522 16.80 -6.61 -7.45
C LYS A 522 16.80 -6.07 -8.87
N VAL A 523 17.00 -6.93 -9.88
CA VAL A 523 17.38 -6.52 -11.24
C VAL A 523 16.25 -6.64 -12.24
N TYR A 524 15.41 -7.67 -12.19
CA TYR A 524 14.50 -8.02 -13.29
C TYR A 524 13.00 -7.94 -12.97
N SER A 525 12.57 -8.24 -11.77
CA SER A 525 11.14 -8.37 -11.46
C SER A 525 10.34 -7.08 -11.69
N TRP A 526 10.95 -5.94 -11.49
CA TRP A 526 10.33 -4.65 -11.71
C TRP A 526 10.15 -4.33 -13.20
N VAL A 527 11.02 -4.85 -14.08
CA VAL A 527 10.92 -4.66 -15.55
C VAL A 527 9.63 -5.29 -16.08
N LEU A 528 9.32 -6.52 -15.64
CA LEU A 528 8.07 -7.19 -16.04
C LEU A 528 6.85 -6.38 -15.62
N ARG A 529 6.88 -5.81 -14.41
CA ARG A 529 5.81 -4.94 -13.93
C ARG A 529 5.67 -3.67 -14.77
N GLU A 530 6.77 -3.00 -15.12
CA GLU A 530 6.73 -1.82 -15.98
C GLU A 530 6.13 -2.16 -17.35
N ILE A 531 6.49 -3.29 -17.92
CA ILE A 531 5.91 -3.73 -19.19
C ILE A 531 4.41 -3.99 -19.04
N ASP A 532 3.99 -4.74 -18.01
CA ASP A 532 2.59 -5.16 -17.84
C ASP A 532 1.65 -4.04 -17.38
N GLN A 533 2.12 -3.16 -16.49
CA GLN A 533 1.26 -2.17 -15.83
C GLN A 533 1.36 -0.77 -16.44
N VAL A 534 2.44 -0.48 -17.11
CA VAL A 534 2.74 0.88 -17.59
C VAL A 534 2.81 0.95 -19.11
N ILE A 535 3.55 0.04 -19.75
CA ILE A 535 3.78 0.08 -21.18
C ILE A 535 2.63 -0.56 -21.95
N ALA A 536 2.33 -1.83 -21.68
CA ALA A 536 1.30 -2.58 -22.39
C ALA A 536 -0.09 -1.91 -22.39
N PRO A 537 -0.57 -1.31 -21.29
CA PRO A 537 -1.88 -0.64 -21.28
C PRO A 537 -1.97 0.62 -22.14
N LYS A 538 -0.88 1.08 -22.73
CA LYS A 538 -0.87 2.22 -23.67
C LYS A 538 -1.24 1.83 -25.10
N PHE A 539 -1.24 0.54 -25.40
CA PHE A 539 -1.58 -0.02 -26.69
C PHE A 539 -2.93 -0.74 -26.61
N SER A 540 -3.59 -0.93 -27.75
CA SER A 540 -4.86 -1.65 -27.75
C SER A 540 -4.66 -3.08 -27.25
N GLU A 541 -5.61 -3.59 -26.47
CA GLU A 541 -5.53 -4.90 -25.83
C GLU A 541 -5.34 -6.03 -26.85
N ASP A 542 -5.99 -5.91 -28.01
CA ASP A 542 -5.88 -6.89 -29.09
C ASP A 542 -4.49 -6.92 -29.71
N VAL A 543 -3.87 -5.77 -29.95
CA VAL A 543 -2.49 -5.67 -30.47
C VAL A 543 -1.51 -6.25 -29.43
N VAL A 544 -1.66 -5.87 -28.17
CA VAL A 544 -0.81 -6.38 -27.09
C VAL A 544 -0.91 -7.90 -27.00
N ARG A 545 -2.12 -8.45 -27.02
CA ARG A 545 -2.35 -9.89 -26.93
C ARG A 545 -1.73 -10.61 -28.11
N HIS A 546 -1.99 -10.14 -29.32
CA HIS A 546 -1.46 -10.74 -30.56
C HIS A 546 0.08 -10.72 -30.61
N VAL A 547 0.69 -9.55 -30.44
CA VAL A 547 2.14 -9.38 -30.52
C VAL A 547 2.86 -10.10 -29.36
N ARG A 548 2.24 -10.16 -28.19
CA ARG A 548 2.79 -10.87 -27.03
C ARG A 548 2.83 -12.38 -27.24
N GLU A 549 1.79 -12.94 -27.86
CA GLU A 549 1.75 -14.35 -28.21
C GLU A 549 2.70 -14.68 -29.36
N GLU A 550 2.77 -13.83 -30.38
CA GLU A 550 3.74 -13.94 -31.47
C GLU A 550 5.18 -13.94 -30.94
N ALA A 551 5.51 -13.01 -30.05
CA ALA A 551 6.85 -12.93 -29.45
C ALA A 551 7.19 -14.14 -28.56
N ARG A 552 6.17 -14.83 -28.02
CA ARG A 552 6.34 -16.08 -27.26
C ARG A 552 6.74 -17.23 -28.18
N LEU A 553 6.07 -17.35 -29.31
CA LEU A 553 6.27 -18.44 -30.27
C LEU A 553 7.50 -18.20 -31.16
N ASN A 554 7.67 -16.97 -31.64
CA ASN A 554 8.72 -16.54 -32.55
C ASN A 554 9.47 -15.32 -31.97
N PRO A 555 10.33 -15.51 -30.95
CA PRO A 555 11.02 -14.38 -30.32
C PRO A 555 11.95 -13.66 -31.32
N HIS A 556 12.06 -12.34 -31.18
CA HIS A 556 12.96 -11.52 -31.98
C HIS A 556 14.41 -12.02 -31.87
N PRO A 557 15.17 -12.11 -32.96
CA PRO A 557 16.53 -12.69 -32.98
C PRO A 557 17.47 -12.12 -31.92
N MET A 558 17.35 -10.82 -31.62
CA MET A 558 18.12 -10.14 -30.58
C MET A 558 17.95 -10.76 -29.19
N TRP A 559 16.79 -11.39 -28.89
CA TRP A 559 16.44 -11.91 -27.58
C TRP A 559 16.33 -13.44 -27.53
N GLN A 560 16.88 -14.11 -28.53
CA GLN A 560 16.92 -15.58 -28.58
C GLN A 560 18.08 -16.17 -27.76
N ASN A 561 19.14 -15.39 -27.51
CA ASN A 561 20.36 -15.87 -26.87
C ASN A 561 20.47 -15.42 -25.40
N ARG A 562 20.74 -16.39 -24.51
CA ARG A 562 20.94 -16.18 -23.06
C ARG A 562 22.12 -15.27 -22.71
N GLN A 563 23.17 -15.27 -23.52
CA GLN A 563 24.37 -14.43 -23.30
C GLN A 563 24.06 -12.95 -23.30
N ILE A 564 23.11 -12.48 -24.10
CA ILE A 564 22.73 -11.06 -24.18
C ILE A 564 22.14 -10.57 -22.86
N LEU A 565 21.40 -11.42 -22.16
CA LEU A 565 20.85 -11.07 -20.84
C LEU A 565 21.94 -10.93 -19.77
N ALA A 566 22.97 -11.78 -19.85
CA ALA A 566 24.12 -11.71 -18.95
C ALA A 566 24.94 -10.43 -19.19
N GLU A 567 25.17 -10.04 -20.45
CA GLU A 567 25.86 -8.79 -20.80
C GLU A 567 25.08 -7.55 -20.39
N ALA A 568 23.76 -7.56 -20.56
CA ALA A 568 22.90 -6.46 -20.13
C ALA A 568 22.93 -6.28 -18.59
N SER A 569 23.03 -7.38 -17.83
CA SER A 569 23.13 -7.31 -16.37
C SER A 569 24.50 -6.87 -15.88
N PHE A 570 25.57 -7.21 -16.62
CA PHE A 570 26.93 -6.81 -16.29
C PHE A 570 27.15 -5.29 -16.40
N SER A 571 26.44 -4.62 -17.30
CA SER A 571 26.47 -3.15 -17.41
C SER A 571 25.87 -2.46 -16.20
N LEU A 572 24.92 -3.08 -15.50
CA LEU A 572 24.34 -2.55 -14.26
C LEU A 572 25.30 -2.66 -13.07
N ASP A 573 26.01 -3.77 -12.95
CA ASP A 573 26.97 -3.97 -11.86
C ASP A 573 28.15 -2.98 -11.95
N LYS A 574 28.56 -2.60 -13.16
CA LYS A 574 29.57 -1.54 -13.39
C LYS A 574 29.05 -0.14 -13.01
N PHE A 575 27.78 0.14 -13.24
CA PHE A 575 27.17 1.42 -12.89
C PHE A 575 27.00 1.56 -11.36
N ASP A 576 26.56 0.50 -10.69
CA ASP A 576 26.50 0.45 -9.20
C ASP A 576 27.89 0.55 -8.57
N GLY A 577 28.93 0.00 -9.19
CA GLY A 577 30.33 0.14 -8.79
C GLY A 577 30.84 1.57 -8.91
N ALA A 578 30.47 2.29 -9.97
CA ALA A 578 30.85 3.69 -10.18
C ALA A 578 30.16 4.66 -9.17
N LEU A 579 28.91 4.39 -8.81
CA LEU A 579 28.18 5.15 -7.77
C LEU A 579 28.73 4.92 -6.36
N ASN A 580 29.30 3.75 -6.09
CA ASN A 580 29.94 3.45 -4.80
C ASN A 580 31.39 3.96 -4.71
N ALA A 581 32.06 4.13 -5.85
CA ALA A 581 33.43 4.69 -5.91
C ALA A 581 33.46 6.24 -5.83
N SER A 582 32.33 6.91 -6.07
CA SER A 582 32.17 8.37 -5.94
C SER A 582 31.63 8.81 -4.56
N ARG A 583 31.59 7.91 -3.60
CA ARG A 583 31.35 8.14 -2.17
C ARG A 583 32.64 7.92 -1.39
#